data_838f171fa3d0d9a7d16fc36e31c9435c
#
_entry.id   838f171fa3d0d9a7d16fc36e31c9435c
#
_cell.length_a   1.000
_cell.length_b   1.000
_cell.length_c   1.000
_cell.angle_alpha   90.00
_cell.angle_beta   90.00
_cell.angle_gamma   90.00
#
_symmetry.space_group_name_H-M   'P 1'
#
loop_
_entity.id
_entity.type
_entity.pdbx_description
1 polymer ?
#
loop_
_entity_poly.entity_id
_entity_poly.type
_entity_poly.pdbx_seq_one_letter_code
_entity_poly.pdbx_strand_id
1 'polypeptide(L)'
;MSKKIFIVYGHHDIKKSFNASVRDTFIEEAKKLGYQIDLINLHEEKPIPFFDGSGPNDQILDYRKRLEASDVLFMISPCYNLRATAILENWIDLTLAPKWFFSFKRLVGNWGYPVAGAMKGRKAIMSMSYGGNWFSIQTWFQNIPFRRIKAGVLKLGGMETTYLRFYEVLPGMTQEKFNSHMEKVRKLVRNL
;
A
#
# COMPACT_ATOMS: atom_id res chain seq x y z
N MET A 1 -9.58 21.97 -3.01
CA MET A 1 -9.81 21.28 -1.72
C MET A 1 -8.53 20.58 -1.30
N SER A 2 -8.21 20.57 0.00
CA SER A 2 -7.08 19.83 0.55
C SER A 2 -7.33 18.33 0.43
N LYS A 3 -6.37 17.56 -0.12
CA LYS A 3 -6.49 16.10 -0.20
C LYS A 3 -6.28 15.45 1.15
N LYS A 4 -7.03 14.41 1.43
CA LYS A 4 -6.83 13.54 2.59
C LYS A 4 -6.16 12.23 2.16
N ILE A 5 -5.05 11.88 2.82
CA ILE A 5 -4.24 10.72 2.50
C ILE A 5 -4.23 9.78 3.69
N PHE A 6 -4.70 8.55 3.48
CA PHE A 6 -4.60 7.47 4.47
C PHE A 6 -3.35 6.64 4.23
N ILE A 7 -2.43 6.64 5.18
CA ILE A 7 -1.14 5.95 5.10
C ILE A 7 -1.17 4.71 5.98
N VAL A 8 -0.82 3.57 5.39
CA VAL A 8 -0.70 2.29 6.08
C VAL A 8 0.76 1.84 6.04
N TYR A 9 1.42 1.87 7.18
CA TYR A 9 2.84 1.54 7.33
C TYR A 9 3.01 0.13 7.90
N GLY A 10 3.62 -0.76 7.11
CA GLY A 10 3.77 -2.17 7.43
C GLY A 10 5.22 -2.62 7.65
N HIS A 11 6.04 -1.87 8.40
CA HIS A 11 7.42 -2.25 8.75
C HIS A 11 7.64 -2.14 10.26
N HIS A 12 8.36 -3.10 10.85
CA HIS A 12 8.60 -3.16 12.29
C HIS A 12 9.47 -2.02 12.82
N ASP A 13 10.46 -1.57 12.06
CA ASP A 13 11.28 -0.40 12.40
C ASP A 13 10.60 0.86 11.88
N ILE A 14 9.94 1.55 12.79
CA ILE A 14 9.18 2.77 12.52
C ILE A 14 10.04 4.05 12.55
N LYS A 15 11.33 3.97 12.94
CA LYS A 15 12.18 5.15 13.16
C LYS A 15 13.35 5.26 12.19
N LYS A 16 14.07 4.16 11.94
CA LYS A 16 15.38 4.19 11.27
C LYS A 16 15.42 3.45 9.93
N SER A 17 14.36 2.77 9.53
CA SER A 17 14.37 2.02 8.28
C SER A 17 14.27 2.93 7.05
N PHE A 18 14.73 2.43 5.92
CA PHE A 18 14.50 3.09 4.63
C PHE A 18 13.01 3.39 4.39
N ASN A 19 12.13 2.46 4.76
CA ASN A 19 10.69 2.65 4.63
C ASN A 19 10.14 3.75 5.55
N ALA A 20 10.73 3.93 6.74
CA ALA A 20 10.43 5.07 7.61
C ALA A 20 10.82 6.40 6.93
N SER A 21 12.00 6.46 6.30
CA SER A 21 12.42 7.64 5.54
C SER A 21 11.49 7.95 4.36
N VAL A 22 10.99 6.92 3.67
CA VAL A 22 9.97 7.10 2.60
C VAL A 22 8.68 7.68 3.17
N ARG A 23 8.18 7.13 4.27
CA ARG A 23 6.98 7.64 4.97
C ARG A 23 7.15 9.11 5.38
N ASP A 24 8.26 9.41 6.05
CA ASP A 24 8.48 10.73 6.62
C ASP A 24 8.70 11.79 5.53
N THR A 25 9.46 11.46 4.48
CA THR A 25 9.62 12.33 3.30
C THR A 25 8.28 12.60 2.62
N PHE A 26 7.43 11.58 2.48
CA PHE A 26 6.09 11.74 1.92
C PHE A 26 5.23 12.66 2.77
N ILE A 27 5.19 12.43 4.09
CA ILE A 27 4.39 13.23 5.03
C ILE A 27 4.87 14.68 5.05
N GLU A 28 6.18 14.91 5.10
CA GLU A 28 6.75 16.26 5.08
C GLU A 28 6.33 17.03 3.83
N GLU A 29 6.50 16.44 2.65
CA GLU A 29 6.15 17.08 1.38
C GLU A 29 4.63 17.28 1.23
N ALA A 30 3.82 16.30 1.66
CA ALA A 30 2.36 16.39 1.64
C ALA A 30 1.84 17.52 2.54
N LYS A 31 2.43 17.70 3.74
CA LYS A 31 2.09 18.80 4.65
C LYS A 31 2.43 20.16 4.06
N LYS A 32 3.56 20.30 3.34
CA LYS A 32 3.91 21.55 2.62
C LYS A 32 2.84 21.95 1.59
N LEU A 33 2.17 20.96 1.00
CA LEU A 33 1.08 21.16 0.05
C LEU A 33 -0.32 21.28 0.71
N GLY A 34 -0.37 21.32 2.04
CA GLY A 34 -1.61 21.44 2.79
C GLY A 34 -2.47 20.17 2.82
N TYR A 35 -1.93 18.99 2.52
CA TYR A 35 -2.67 17.74 2.57
C TYR A 35 -2.87 17.25 4.00
N GLN A 36 -4.01 16.67 4.27
CA GLN A 36 -4.32 16.03 5.55
C GLN A 36 -3.79 14.60 5.57
N ILE A 37 -3.08 14.25 6.62
CA ILE A 37 -2.48 12.92 6.79
C ILE A 37 -3.18 12.17 7.90
N ASP A 38 -3.63 10.98 7.58
CA ASP A 38 -4.15 9.98 8.50
C ASP A 38 -3.22 8.75 8.41
N LEU A 39 -2.45 8.49 9.46
CA LEU A 39 -1.40 7.46 9.48
C LEU A 39 -1.74 6.36 10.48
N ILE A 40 -1.57 5.11 10.06
CA ILE A 40 -1.46 3.96 10.96
C ILE A 40 -0.10 3.28 10.79
N ASN A 41 0.53 2.94 11.92
CA ASN A 41 1.67 2.06 12.00
C ASN A 41 1.17 0.69 12.48
N LEU A 42 1.09 -0.29 11.60
CA LEU A 42 0.46 -1.58 11.91
C LEU A 42 1.11 -2.31 13.09
N HIS A 43 2.38 -2.06 13.36
CA HIS A 43 3.08 -2.63 14.53
C HIS A 43 2.77 -1.92 15.87
N GLU A 44 2.14 -0.75 15.83
CA GLU A 44 1.70 0.00 17.02
C GLU A 44 0.20 -0.13 17.27
N GLU A 45 -0.55 -0.61 16.27
CA GLU A 45 -1.98 -0.88 16.39
C GLU A 45 -2.24 -2.11 17.28
N LYS A 46 -3.46 -2.22 17.80
CA LYS A 46 -3.92 -3.47 18.42
C LYS A 46 -3.76 -4.61 17.39
N PRO A 47 -3.31 -5.81 17.83
CA PRO A 47 -3.17 -6.95 16.94
C PRO A 47 -4.46 -7.22 16.17
N ILE A 48 -4.37 -7.24 14.84
CA ILE A 48 -5.48 -7.60 13.97
C ILE A 48 -5.53 -9.12 13.92
N PRO A 49 -6.64 -9.78 14.33
CA PRO A 49 -6.75 -11.23 14.24
C PRO A 49 -6.62 -11.69 12.79
N PHE A 50 -6.19 -12.91 12.57
CA PHE A 50 -6.24 -13.51 11.23
C PHE A 50 -7.69 -13.79 10.84
N PHE A 51 -7.93 -13.85 9.54
CA PHE A 51 -9.26 -14.16 9.02
C PHE A 51 -9.70 -15.57 9.46
N ASP A 52 -10.83 -15.64 10.12
CA ASP A 52 -11.43 -16.87 10.68
C ASP A 52 -12.81 -17.20 10.07
N GLY A 53 -13.20 -16.48 9.01
CA GLY A 53 -14.52 -16.62 8.41
C GLY A 53 -15.58 -15.70 9.00
N SER A 54 -15.30 -15.02 10.11
CA SER A 54 -16.19 -14.00 10.67
C SER A 54 -16.25 -12.73 9.84
N GLY A 55 -17.22 -11.88 10.13
CA GLY A 55 -17.30 -10.54 9.54
C GLY A 55 -16.22 -9.59 10.09
N PRO A 56 -16.13 -8.36 9.55
CA PRO A 56 -15.20 -7.35 10.04
C PRO A 56 -15.54 -6.95 11.48
N ASN A 57 -14.53 -6.88 12.34
CA ASN A 57 -14.65 -6.32 13.68
C ASN A 57 -14.62 -4.78 13.66
N ASP A 58 -14.81 -4.14 14.82
CA ASP A 58 -14.86 -2.67 14.92
C ASP A 58 -13.57 -1.99 14.43
N GLN A 59 -12.41 -2.60 14.63
CA GLN A 59 -11.14 -2.08 14.17
C GLN A 59 -11.06 -2.07 12.62
N ILE A 60 -11.52 -3.14 11.98
CA ILE A 60 -11.59 -3.21 10.51
C ILE A 60 -12.62 -2.24 9.96
N LEU A 61 -13.76 -2.08 10.63
CA LEU A 61 -14.77 -1.10 10.26
C LEU A 61 -14.24 0.34 10.38
N ASP A 62 -13.43 0.64 11.40
CA ASP A 62 -12.76 1.94 11.53
C ASP A 62 -11.79 2.18 10.36
N TYR A 63 -10.95 1.21 10.01
CA TYR A 63 -10.05 1.34 8.85
C TYR A 63 -10.81 1.60 7.55
N ARG A 64 -11.92 0.92 7.31
CA ARG A 64 -12.77 1.15 6.14
C ARG A 64 -13.36 2.56 6.12
N LYS A 65 -13.87 3.04 7.26
CA LYS A 65 -14.39 4.41 7.40
C LYS A 65 -13.30 5.46 7.11
N ARG A 66 -12.09 5.25 7.61
CA ARG A 66 -10.93 6.14 7.34
C ARG A 66 -10.53 6.12 5.87
N LEU A 67 -10.56 4.95 5.22
CA LEU A 67 -10.34 4.79 3.78
C LEU A 67 -11.40 5.55 2.97
N GLU A 68 -12.67 5.38 3.27
CA GLU A 68 -13.77 6.07 2.58
C GLU A 68 -13.68 7.59 2.72
N ALA A 69 -13.17 8.07 3.85
CA ALA A 69 -12.94 9.49 4.11
C ALA A 69 -11.67 10.05 3.42
N SER A 70 -10.85 9.21 2.76
CA SER A 70 -9.59 9.61 2.13
C SER A 70 -9.69 9.66 0.60
N ASP A 71 -8.88 10.52 -0.03
CA ASP A 71 -8.73 10.60 -1.49
C ASP A 71 -7.69 9.63 -2.03
N VAL A 72 -6.70 9.32 -1.20
CA VAL A 72 -5.54 8.49 -1.56
C VAL A 72 -5.24 7.49 -0.46
N LEU A 73 -5.09 6.21 -0.83
CA LEU A 73 -4.49 5.18 0.01
C LEU A 73 -2.99 5.10 -0.29
N PHE A 74 -2.14 5.20 0.73
CA PHE A 74 -0.71 5.00 0.58
C PHE A 74 -0.22 3.86 1.49
N MET A 75 0.16 2.73 0.90
CA MET A 75 0.72 1.58 1.61
C MET A 75 2.24 1.54 1.47
N ILE A 76 2.95 1.27 2.57
CA ILE A 76 4.42 1.24 2.61
C ILE A 76 4.89 -0.07 3.25
N SER A 77 5.72 -0.83 2.54
CA SER A 77 6.27 -2.10 3.02
C SER A 77 7.59 -2.43 2.35
N PRO A 78 8.51 -3.13 3.03
CA PRO A 78 9.57 -3.87 2.34
C PRO A 78 8.97 -5.08 1.62
N CYS A 79 9.72 -5.60 0.66
CA CYS A 79 9.42 -6.87 -0.01
C CYS A 79 10.06 -8.02 0.75
N TYR A 80 9.25 -8.86 1.39
CA TYR A 80 9.68 -10.10 2.04
C TYR A 80 9.09 -11.30 1.30
N ASN A 81 9.95 -12.23 0.84
CA ASN A 81 9.51 -13.41 0.09
C ASN A 81 8.55 -13.09 -1.07
N LEU A 82 8.88 -12.08 -1.87
CA LEU A 82 8.11 -11.60 -3.03
C LEU A 82 6.68 -11.12 -2.70
N ARG A 83 6.44 -10.65 -1.47
CA ARG A 83 5.18 -10.05 -1.03
C ARG A 83 5.44 -8.90 -0.05
N ALA A 84 4.41 -8.21 0.36
CA ALA A 84 4.49 -7.27 1.48
C ALA A 84 4.75 -8.01 2.81
N THR A 85 4.99 -7.29 3.88
CA THR A 85 5.11 -7.89 5.22
C THR A 85 3.82 -8.59 5.61
N ALA A 86 3.92 -9.66 6.41
CA ALA A 86 2.76 -10.45 6.83
C ALA A 86 1.67 -9.59 7.51
N ILE A 87 2.08 -8.59 8.28
CA ILE A 87 1.14 -7.69 8.96
C ILE A 87 0.35 -6.82 7.96
N LEU A 88 1.00 -6.36 6.88
CA LEU A 88 0.31 -5.59 5.84
C LEU A 88 -0.58 -6.50 4.99
N GLU A 89 -0.14 -7.72 4.67
CA GLU A 89 -0.97 -8.68 3.94
C GLU A 89 -2.22 -9.05 4.75
N ASN A 90 -2.09 -9.28 6.07
CA ASN A 90 -3.25 -9.52 6.94
C ASN A 90 -4.21 -8.31 6.99
N TRP A 91 -3.67 -7.08 7.05
CA TRP A 91 -4.47 -5.87 6.96
C TRP A 91 -5.22 -5.77 5.61
N ILE A 92 -4.55 -6.10 4.51
CA ILE A 92 -5.15 -6.14 3.17
C ILE A 92 -6.30 -7.16 3.13
N ASP A 93 -6.05 -8.38 3.57
CA ASP A 93 -7.01 -9.48 3.49
C ASP A 93 -8.31 -9.18 4.29
N LEU A 94 -8.19 -8.50 5.42
CA LEU A 94 -9.32 -8.17 6.28
C LEU A 94 -10.01 -6.85 5.88
N THR A 95 -9.22 -5.82 5.56
CA THR A 95 -9.77 -4.49 5.27
C THR A 95 -10.29 -4.41 3.85
N LEU A 96 -9.50 -4.87 2.86
CA LEU A 96 -9.85 -4.83 1.43
C LEU A 96 -10.58 -6.12 0.99
N ALA A 97 -11.43 -6.64 1.85
CA ALA A 97 -12.13 -7.91 1.66
C ALA A 97 -13.31 -7.81 0.66
N PRO A 98 -13.74 -8.96 0.11
CA PRO A 98 -14.94 -9.04 -0.73
C PRO A 98 -16.19 -8.47 -0.05
N LYS A 99 -17.18 -8.14 -0.86
CA LYS A 99 -18.45 -7.49 -0.53
C LYS A 99 -18.32 -5.98 -0.26
N TRP A 100 -17.25 -5.50 0.36
CA TRP A 100 -17.01 -4.09 0.58
C TRP A 100 -16.05 -3.50 -0.47
N PHE A 101 -14.88 -4.12 -0.66
CA PHE A 101 -13.86 -3.60 -1.56
C PHE A 101 -14.11 -3.98 -3.02
N PHE A 102 -14.61 -5.20 -3.25
CA PHE A 102 -15.06 -5.70 -4.55
C PHE A 102 -16.13 -6.80 -4.38
N SER A 103 -16.83 -7.11 -5.45
CA SER A 103 -17.74 -8.26 -5.55
C SER A 103 -17.54 -8.98 -6.87
N PHE A 104 -18.18 -10.13 -7.06
CA PHE A 104 -18.21 -10.81 -8.35
C PHE A 104 -19.62 -10.78 -8.93
N LYS A 105 -19.72 -10.32 -10.18
CA LYS A 105 -20.97 -10.45 -10.96
C LYS A 105 -20.89 -11.70 -11.81
N ARG A 106 -21.84 -12.61 -11.59
CA ARG A 106 -21.97 -13.84 -12.38
C ARG A 106 -22.41 -13.49 -13.80
N LEU A 107 -21.82 -14.18 -14.81
CA LEU A 107 -22.19 -14.09 -16.21
C LEU A 107 -22.91 -15.37 -16.65
N VAL A 108 -22.20 -16.51 -16.64
CA VAL A 108 -22.74 -17.82 -17.08
C VAL A 108 -22.21 -18.90 -16.16
N GLY A 109 -23.08 -19.78 -15.66
CA GLY A 109 -22.69 -20.83 -14.73
C GLY A 109 -21.98 -20.27 -13.50
N ASN A 110 -20.75 -20.74 -13.20
CA ASN A 110 -19.90 -20.24 -12.12
C ASN A 110 -18.88 -19.20 -12.57
N TRP A 111 -18.90 -18.78 -13.82
CA TRP A 111 -18.02 -17.78 -14.36
C TRP A 111 -18.54 -16.37 -14.12
N GLY A 112 -17.67 -15.46 -13.71
CA GLY A 112 -18.00 -14.07 -13.44
C GLY A 112 -16.78 -13.17 -13.51
N TYR A 113 -17.00 -11.88 -13.32
CA TYR A 113 -15.94 -10.86 -13.28
C TYR A 113 -16.03 -10.01 -12.02
N PRO A 114 -14.89 -9.46 -11.54
CA PRO A 114 -14.89 -8.58 -10.38
C PRO A 114 -15.56 -7.24 -10.71
N VAL A 115 -16.36 -6.78 -9.76
CA VAL A 115 -16.98 -5.44 -9.78
C VAL A 115 -16.43 -4.66 -8.62
N ALA A 116 -15.89 -3.47 -8.90
CA ALA A 116 -15.33 -2.60 -7.90
C ALA A 116 -16.37 -2.13 -6.86
N GLY A 117 -15.96 -2.07 -5.61
CA GLY A 117 -16.79 -1.66 -4.47
C GLY A 117 -16.56 -0.21 -4.04
N ALA A 118 -16.47 0.02 -2.73
CA ALA A 118 -16.47 1.33 -2.09
C ALA A 118 -15.32 2.26 -2.54
N MET A 119 -14.17 1.70 -2.97
CA MET A 119 -12.98 2.47 -3.32
C MET A 119 -12.81 2.74 -4.82
N LYS A 120 -13.83 2.47 -5.64
CA LYS A 120 -13.79 2.67 -7.09
C LYS A 120 -13.38 4.09 -7.47
N GLY A 121 -12.39 4.20 -8.38
CA GLY A 121 -11.88 5.49 -8.89
C GLY A 121 -10.97 6.26 -7.92
N ARG A 122 -10.78 5.77 -6.68
CA ARG A 122 -9.83 6.36 -5.74
C ARG A 122 -8.39 6.02 -6.12
N LYS A 123 -7.45 6.87 -5.74
CA LYS A 123 -6.03 6.64 -5.98
C LYS A 123 -5.43 5.74 -4.90
N ALA A 124 -4.53 4.85 -5.33
CA ALA A 124 -3.71 4.05 -4.42
C ALA A 124 -2.24 4.16 -4.80
N ILE A 125 -1.38 4.29 -3.80
CA ILE A 125 0.06 4.26 -3.94
C ILE A 125 0.57 3.05 -3.15
N MET A 126 1.39 2.21 -3.78
CA MET A 126 2.14 1.18 -3.08
C MET A 126 3.62 1.48 -3.16
N SER A 127 4.26 1.71 -2.03
CA SER A 127 5.71 1.80 -1.91
C SER A 127 6.28 0.46 -1.47
N MET A 128 7.23 -0.05 -2.23
CA MET A 128 7.91 -1.30 -1.88
C MET A 128 9.42 -1.19 -2.09
N SER A 129 10.18 -1.50 -1.05
CA SER A 129 11.64 -1.60 -1.10
C SER A 129 12.09 -3.05 -1.27
N TYR A 130 13.11 -3.25 -2.09
CA TYR A 130 13.66 -4.56 -2.44
C TYR A 130 15.16 -4.59 -2.12
N GLY A 131 15.63 -5.68 -1.52
CA GLY A 131 17.07 -5.96 -1.42
C GLY A 131 17.69 -6.33 -2.78
N GLY A 132 16.91 -6.97 -3.66
CA GLY A 132 17.34 -7.35 -5.01
C GLY A 132 17.37 -6.19 -6.01
N ASN A 133 18.10 -6.39 -7.11
CA ASN A 133 18.16 -5.45 -8.21
C ASN A 133 16.91 -5.50 -9.12
N TRP A 134 16.75 -4.46 -9.94
CA TRP A 134 15.63 -4.34 -10.86
C TRP A 134 15.50 -5.55 -11.80
N PHE A 135 16.63 -5.99 -12.41
CA PHE A 135 16.63 -7.05 -13.40
C PHE A 135 16.10 -8.37 -12.82
N SER A 136 16.63 -8.82 -11.68
CA SER A 136 16.18 -10.06 -11.04
C SER A 136 14.69 -10.01 -10.68
N ILE A 137 14.21 -8.88 -10.13
CA ILE A 137 12.80 -8.77 -9.75
C ILE A 137 11.87 -8.78 -10.97
N GLN A 138 12.27 -8.15 -12.09
CA GLN A 138 11.44 -8.09 -13.29
C GLN A 138 11.44 -9.40 -14.09
N THR A 139 12.58 -10.09 -14.16
CA THR A 139 12.76 -11.28 -15.00
C THR A 139 12.53 -12.58 -14.23
N TRP A 140 13.48 -12.99 -13.37
CA TRP A 140 13.41 -14.27 -12.65
C TRP A 140 12.19 -14.38 -11.75
N PHE A 141 11.86 -13.31 -11.04
CA PHE A 141 10.71 -13.29 -10.16
C PHE A 141 9.45 -12.71 -10.83
N GLN A 142 9.44 -12.51 -12.16
CA GLN A 142 8.29 -12.12 -12.97
C GLN A 142 7.50 -10.93 -12.39
N ASN A 143 8.18 -10.06 -11.64
CA ASN A 143 7.55 -8.92 -10.97
C ASN A 143 6.34 -9.30 -10.08
N ILE A 144 6.41 -10.45 -9.42
CA ILE A 144 5.33 -11.00 -8.58
C ILE A 144 4.81 -9.97 -7.56
N PRO A 145 5.65 -9.27 -6.77
CA PRO A 145 5.15 -8.33 -5.76
C PRO A 145 4.28 -7.23 -6.35
N PHE A 146 4.69 -6.69 -7.50
CA PHE A 146 3.90 -5.68 -8.20
C PHE A 146 2.58 -6.23 -8.74
N ARG A 147 2.63 -7.39 -9.39
CA ARG A 147 1.44 -8.03 -9.96
C ARG A 147 0.44 -8.42 -8.89
N ARG A 148 0.92 -8.94 -7.74
CA ARG A 148 0.09 -9.28 -6.60
C ARG A 148 -0.73 -8.07 -6.11
N ILE A 149 -0.07 -6.98 -5.79
CA ILE A 149 -0.76 -5.81 -5.22
C ILE A 149 -1.58 -5.08 -6.28
N LYS A 150 -1.00 -4.82 -7.46
CA LYS A 150 -1.71 -4.04 -8.50
C LYS A 150 -2.90 -4.81 -9.08
N ALA A 151 -2.67 -6.03 -9.55
CA ALA A 151 -3.70 -6.79 -10.26
C ALA A 151 -4.55 -7.65 -9.31
N GLY A 152 -3.91 -8.27 -8.31
CA GLY A 152 -4.58 -9.18 -7.39
C GLY A 152 -5.33 -8.50 -6.24
N VAL A 153 -5.06 -7.22 -5.98
CA VAL A 153 -5.72 -6.46 -4.90
C VAL A 153 -6.36 -5.19 -5.45
N LEU A 154 -5.56 -4.16 -5.71
CA LEU A 154 -6.07 -2.79 -5.94
C LEU A 154 -6.95 -2.66 -7.18
N LYS A 155 -6.63 -3.38 -8.27
CA LYS A 155 -7.46 -3.41 -9.48
C LYS A 155 -8.83 -4.04 -9.24
N LEU A 156 -8.95 -5.02 -8.34
CA LEU A 156 -10.25 -5.62 -7.98
C LEU A 156 -11.18 -4.58 -7.37
N GLY A 157 -10.66 -3.69 -6.53
CA GLY A 157 -11.38 -2.55 -5.96
C GLY A 157 -11.56 -1.37 -6.91
N GLY A 158 -11.05 -1.46 -8.15
CA GLY A 158 -11.16 -0.39 -9.15
C GLY A 158 -10.34 0.86 -8.83
N MET A 159 -9.26 0.73 -8.06
CA MET A 159 -8.40 1.86 -7.69
C MET A 159 -7.37 2.18 -8.79
N GLU A 160 -7.11 3.47 -9.00
CA GLU A 160 -6.02 3.96 -9.83
C GLU A 160 -4.69 3.82 -9.08
N THR A 161 -3.80 2.93 -9.56
CA THR A 161 -2.63 2.52 -8.80
C THR A 161 -1.33 3.11 -9.34
N THR A 162 -0.59 3.81 -8.46
CA THR A 162 0.81 4.19 -8.64
C THR A 162 1.70 3.31 -7.77
N TYR A 163 2.86 2.91 -8.31
CA TYR A 163 3.77 2.00 -7.62
C TYR A 163 5.17 2.62 -7.51
N LEU A 164 5.62 2.90 -6.29
CA LEU A 164 6.99 3.31 -5.97
C LEU A 164 7.85 2.07 -5.69
N ARG A 165 8.89 1.87 -6.48
CA ARG A 165 9.81 0.74 -6.36
C ARG A 165 11.21 1.24 -6.06
N PHE A 166 11.82 0.69 -5.02
CA PHE A 166 13.15 1.02 -4.57
C PHE A 166 14.00 -0.25 -4.53
N TYR A 167 14.91 -0.38 -5.46
CA TYR A 167 15.77 -1.55 -5.61
C TYR A 167 17.10 -1.38 -4.91
N GLU A 168 17.72 -2.50 -4.52
CA GLU A 168 19.02 -2.55 -3.87
C GLU A 168 19.05 -1.71 -2.59
N VAL A 169 17.97 -1.79 -1.83
CA VAL A 169 17.87 -1.18 -0.50
C VAL A 169 18.55 -2.12 0.49
N LEU A 170 19.87 -1.95 0.63
CA LEU A 170 20.75 -2.79 1.44
C LEU A 170 21.54 -1.94 2.42
N PRO A 171 22.09 -2.55 3.50
CA PRO A 171 23.11 -1.90 4.33
C PRO A 171 24.26 -1.41 3.45
N GLY A 172 24.71 -0.17 3.67
CA GLY A 172 25.79 0.44 2.86
C GLY A 172 25.33 1.12 1.57
N MET A 173 24.03 1.29 1.37
CA MET A 173 23.52 2.14 0.27
C MET A 173 24.13 3.54 0.37
N THR A 174 24.62 4.05 -0.78
CA THR A 174 25.25 5.40 -0.83
C THR A 174 24.23 6.50 -0.54
N GLN A 175 24.71 7.60 0.03
CA GLN A 175 23.87 8.77 0.32
C GLN A 175 23.25 9.35 -0.96
N GLU A 176 23.97 9.33 -2.07
CA GLU A 176 23.47 9.79 -3.37
C GLU A 176 22.26 8.97 -3.81
N LYS A 177 22.34 7.64 -3.75
CA LYS A 177 21.24 6.73 -4.07
C LYS A 177 20.04 6.94 -3.15
N PHE A 178 20.30 7.08 -1.85
CA PHE A 178 19.25 7.41 -0.88
C PHE A 178 18.53 8.71 -1.25
N ASN A 179 19.27 9.78 -1.50
CA ASN A 179 18.72 11.09 -1.85
C ASN A 179 17.90 11.02 -3.16
N SER A 180 18.39 10.29 -4.17
CA SER A 180 17.66 10.04 -5.41
C SER A 180 16.32 9.32 -5.18
N HIS A 181 16.29 8.37 -4.24
CA HIS A 181 15.06 7.69 -3.87
C HIS A 181 14.06 8.63 -3.16
N MET A 182 14.54 9.47 -2.24
CA MET A 182 13.69 10.43 -1.56
C MET A 182 13.14 11.50 -2.52
N GLU A 183 13.93 11.91 -3.52
CA GLU A 183 13.42 12.85 -4.53
C GLU A 183 12.31 12.24 -5.41
N LYS A 184 12.35 10.94 -5.70
CA LYS A 184 11.22 10.25 -6.34
C LYS A 184 9.95 10.33 -5.50
N VAL A 185 10.07 10.22 -4.18
CA VAL A 185 8.92 10.37 -3.27
C VAL A 185 8.36 11.78 -3.33
N ARG A 186 9.22 12.81 -3.21
CA ARG A 186 8.79 14.21 -3.29
C ARG A 186 8.11 14.54 -4.61
N LYS A 187 8.71 14.10 -5.72
CA LYS A 187 8.13 14.28 -7.06
C LYS A 187 6.76 13.63 -7.19
N LEU A 188 6.58 12.42 -6.61
CA LEU A 188 5.26 11.79 -6.60
C LEU A 188 4.23 12.64 -5.87
N VAL A 189 4.57 13.13 -4.67
CA VAL A 189 3.64 13.93 -3.84
C VAL A 189 3.22 15.21 -4.56
N ARG A 190 4.17 15.91 -5.22
CA ARG A 190 3.89 17.14 -6.02
C ARG A 190 2.94 16.90 -7.19
N ASN A 191 2.86 15.66 -7.69
CA ASN A 191 2.02 15.27 -8.83
C ASN A 191 0.71 14.56 -8.42
N LEU A 192 0.39 14.50 -7.13
CA LEU A 192 -0.87 13.94 -6.64
C LEU A 192 -2.04 14.89 -6.89
#